data_ccf0d7c1ab9e6a8c4cf0c2d5406a426c
#
_entry.id   ccf0d7c1ab9e6a8c4cf0c2d5406a426c
#
_cell.length_a   1.000
_cell.length_b   1.000
_cell.length_c   1.000
_cell.angle_alpha   90.00
_cell.angle_beta   90.00
_cell.angle_gamma   90.00
#
_symmetry.space_group_name_H-M   'P 1'
#
loop_
_entity.id
_entity.type
_entity.pdbx_description
1 polymer ?
#
loop_
_entity_poly.entity_id
_entity_poly.type
_entity_poly.pdbx_seq_one_letter_code
_entity_poly.pdbx_strand_id
1 'polypeptide(L)'
;MARTDALSITTNGTTADKLAESYGKVIDSIQKGAISEKIKNTDYSGDPTTGSVEVNRFNNAAANNYGTARTAGAGDKLTNGGKVTINLNQDKEIIEEIEAKDVALFGVGDIIARRSNNHGLRMIADLDRAYFTALEGAATAVTLPTGVTAIEDVVEAMIQSISTVTNNYVDGVDREMIVLTLNPTAYGKLRNHIDKVLVVNDAGEEEVAMFHGVRVFENTRQTSAIIATIFGSAAQPVLVNEYADEKVNLSNAHAVELFYSYGTGVVTPDLVKKLATLPA
;
A
#
# COMPACT_ATOMS: atom_id res chain seq x y z
N MET A 1 -15.05 -43.26 -19.97
CA MET A 1 -13.63 -42.97 -20.30
C MET A 1 -13.33 -41.56 -19.89
N ALA A 2 -12.43 -41.39 -18.98
CA ALA A 2 -12.19 -40.20 -18.23
C ALA A 2 -11.72 -39.03 -19.12
N ARG A 3 -12.62 -38.11 -19.38
CA ARG A 3 -12.27 -36.75 -19.84
C ARG A 3 -11.57 -35.92 -18.77
N THR A 4 -11.44 -36.47 -17.58
CA THR A 4 -10.79 -35.83 -16.43
C THR A 4 -9.31 -35.58 -16.65
N ASP A 5 -8.63 -36.41 -17.42
CA ASP A 5 -7.18 -36.29 -17.60
C ASP A 5 -6.75 -35.12 -18.54
N ALA A 6 -7.65 -34.69 -19.41
CA ALA A 6 -7.36 -33.58 -20.32
C ALA A 6 -7.73 -32.19 -19.74
N LEU A 7 -8.49 -32.18 -18.66
CA LEU A 7 -9.00 -30.96 -18.03
C LEU A 7 -8.44 -30.69 -16.66
N SER A 8 -7.91 -31.74 -16.02
CA SER A 8 -7.22 -31.60 -14.75
C SER A 8 -5.78 -31.20 -15.02
N ILE A 9 -5.49 -30.00 -14.68
CA ILE A 9 -4.12 -29.56 -14.50
C ILE A 9 -3.40 -30.54 -13.56
N THR A 10 -4.09 -31.17 -12.61
CA THR A 10 -3.55 -32.13 -11.64
C THR A 10 -3.14 -33.47 -12.21
N THR A 11 -3.67 -33.92 -13.35
CA THR A 11 -3.35 -35.26 -13.89
C THR A 11 -2.08 -35.34 -14.72
N ASN A 12 -1.50 -34.21 -15.09
CA ASN A 12 -0.28 -34.16 -15.89
C ASN A 12 0.98 -33.93 -15.07
N GLY A 13 1.13 -34.50 -13.87
CA GLY A 13 2.36 -34.49 -13.06
C GLY A 13 3.06 -33.16 -12.83
N THR A 14 2.59 -32.13 -13.55
CA THR A 14 3.14 -30.77 -13.56
C THR A 14 2.20 -29.73 -12.99
N THR A 15 1.13 -30.14 -12.33
CA THR A 15 0.05 -29.21 -11.95
C THR A 15 0.30 -28.54 -10.62
N ALA A 16 0.80 -29.27 -9.65
CA ALA A 16 1.25 -28.68 -8.39
C ALA A 16 2.32 -27.63 -8.67
N ASP A 17 3.22 -27.94 -9.63
CA ASP A 17 4.27 -27.00 -10.07
C ASP A 17 3.68 -25.79 -10.80
N LYS A 18 2.66 -25.96 -11.64
CA LYS A 18 2.00 -24.86 -12.35
C LYS A 18 1.14 -23.99 -11.44
N LEU A 19 0.45 -24.57 -10.47
CA LEU A 19 -0.26 -23.83 -9.43
C LEU A 19 0.72 -23.07 -8.54
N ALA A 20 1.81 -23.70 -8.11
CA ALA A 20 2.86 -23.03 -7.36
C ALA A 20 3.49 -21.87 -8.16
N GLU A 21 3.73 -22.06 -9.47
CA GLU A 21 4.20 -21.00 -10.36
C GLU A 21 3.18 -19.88 -10.51
N SER A 22 1.90 -20.21 -10.65
CA SER A 22 0.82 -19.24 -10.74
C SER A 22 0.64 -18.45 -9.45
N TYR A 23 0.72 -19.13 -8.30
CA TYR A 23 0.72 -18.48 -6.98
C TYR A 23 1.92 -17.54 -6.82
N GLY A 24 3.12 -18.00 -7.20
CA GLY A 24 4.32 -17.16 -7.21
C GLY A 24 4.16 -15.92 -8.09
N LYS A 25 3.51 -16.02 -9.25
CA LYS A 25 3.22 -14.87 -10.13
C LYS A 25 2.22 -13.90 -9.51
N VAL A 26 1.20 -14.39 -8.80
CA VAL A 26 0.26 -13.53 -8.07
C VAL A 26 1.00 -12.71 -7.02
N ILE A 27 1.81 -13.36 -6.19
CA ILE A 27 2.62 -12.69 -5.16
C ILE A 27 3.59 -11.68 -5.77
N ASP A 28 4.33 -12.06 -6.81
CA ASP A 28 5.28 -11.17 -7.49
C ASP A 28 4.56 -9.96 -8.13
N SER A 29 3.37 -10.16 -8.67
CA SER A 29 2.55 -9.08 -9.21
C SER A 29 2.10 -8.09 -8.13
N ILE A 30 1.71 -8.59 -6.95
CA ILE A 30 1.35 -7.74 -5.80
C ILE A 30 2.54 -6.87 -5.41
N GLN A 31 3.71 -7.45 -5.23
CA GLN A 31 4.90 -6.72 -4.81
C GLN A 31 5.34 -5.65 -5.81
N LYS A 32 5.17 -5.89 -7.11
CA LYS A 32 5.60 -4.96 -8.16
C LYS A 32 4.59 -3.86 -8.48
N GLY A 33 3.30 -4.13 -8.31
CA GLY A 33 2.23 -3.26 -8.80
C GLY A 33 1.58 -2.36 -7.74
N ALA A 34 1.76 -2.67 -6.45
CA ALA A 34 1.13 -1.92 -5.36
C ALA A 34 1.93 -0.68 -5.00
N ILE A 35 1.28 0.48 -4.92
CA ILE A 35 1.90 1.70 -4.40
C ILE A 35 2.06 1.58 -2.88
N SER A 36 1.08 0.99 -2.19
CA SER A 36 1.14 0.72 -0.77
C SER A 36 2.38 -0.08 -0.36
N GLU A 37 2.82 -1.05 -1.18
CA GLU A 37 4.04 -1.83 -0.93
C GLU A 37 5.32 -0.99 -0.86
N LYS A 38 5.34 0.13 -1.59
CA LYS A 38 6.50 1.04 -1.63
C LYS A 38 6.60 1.95 -0.41
N ILE A 39 5.47 2.17 0.30
CA ILE A 39 5.37 3.17 1.36
C ILE A 39 4.93 2.61 2.72
N LYS A 40 4.36 1.40 2.77
CA LYS A 40 3.93 0.76 4.01
C LYS A 40 5.10 0.41 4.93
N ASN A 41 4.80 0.20 6.18
CA ASN A 41 5.75 -0.32 7.14
C ASN A 41 5.99 -1.81 6.89
N THR A 42 7.22 -2.20 6.59
CA THR A 42 7.60 -3.58 6.28
C THR A 42 7.71 -4.46 7.53
N ASP A 43 8.04 -3.88 8.69
CA ASP A 43 8.24 -4.64 9.92
C ASP A 43 6.93 -5.20 10.49
N TYR A 44 5.82 -4.49 10.24
CA TYR A 44 4.49 -4.84 10.74
C TYR A 44 3.51 -5.29 9.64
N SER A 45 4.00 -5.51 8.43
CA SER A 45 3.19 -5.92 7.28
C SER A 45 3.45 -7.35 6.83
N GLY A 46 4.14 -8.14 7.65
CA GLY A 46 4.40 -9.55 7.39
C GLY A 46 3.17 -10.43 7.60
N ASP A 47 3.36 -11.74 7.42
CA ASP A 47 2.33 -12.76 7.62
C ASP A 47 2.08 -12.97 9.12
N PRO A 48 0.92 -12.55 9.66
CA PRO A 48 0.64 -12.69 11.07
C PRO A 48 0.07 -14.07 11.37
N THR A 49 0.73 -14.81 12.20
CA THR A 49 0.26 -16.12 12.69
C THR A 49 -0.89 -16.04 13.69
N THR A 50 -1.20 -14.86 14.23
CA THR A 50 -2.15 -14.66 15.35
C THR A 50 -3.39 -13.83 15.01
N GLY A 51 -3.62 -13.50 13.73
CA GLY A 51 -4.78 -12.72 13.31
C GLY A 51 -4.75 -11.23 13.69
N SER A 52 -3.72 -10.76 14.40
CA SER A 52 -3.51 -9.34 14.71
C SER A 52 -2.03 -9.01 14.88
N VAL A 53 -1.70 -7.77 14.57
CA VAL A 53 -0.36 -7.20 14.77
C VAL A 53 -0.46 -6.02 15.72
N GLU A 54 0.39 -5.98 16.74
CA GLU A 54 0.43 -4.92 17.73
C GLU A 54 1.67 -4.05 17.56
N VAL A 55 1.45 -2.75 17.43
CA VAL A 55 2.50 -1.75 17.29
C VAL A 55 2.49 -0.83 18.50
N ASN A 56 3.63 -0.74 19.20
CA ASN A 56 3.80 0.17 20.32
C ASN A 56 4.54 1.42 19.87
N ARG A 57 4.07 2.58 20.30
CA ARG A 57 4.67 3.87 20.02
C ARG A 57 5.16 4.50 21.32
N PHE A 58 6.46 4.77 21.40
CA PHE A 58 7.08 5.34 22.58
C PHE A 58 7.26 6.85 22.44
N ASN A 59 7.12 7.56 23.56
CA ASN A 59 7.41 8.99 23.60
C ASN A 59 8.91 9.27 23.46
N ASN A 60 9.26 10.42 22.89
CA ASN A 60 10.63 10.90 22.85
C ASN A 60 11.16 11.08 24.29
N ALA A 61 12.42 10.74 24.49
CA ALA A 61 13.09 10.99 25.74
C ALA A 61 13.33 12.50 25.93
N ALA A 62 13.14 13.00 27.15
CA ALA A 62 13.47 14.38 27.47
C ALA A 62 14.99 14.56 27.65
N ALA A 63 15.54 15.63 27.11
CA ALA A 63 16.93 16.05 27.38
C ALA A 63 16.93 16.93 28.63
N ASN A 64 17.38 16.39 29.73
CA ASN A 64 17.48 17.09 31.01
C ASN A 64 18.91 17.66 31.25
N ASN A 65 19.00 18.72 32.03
CA ASN A 65 20.30 19.25 32.43
C ASN A 65 21.11 18.24 33.24
N TYR A 66 22.43 18.26 33.10
CA TYR A 66 23.32 17.37 33.83
C TYR A 66 23.08 17.48 35.35
N GLY A 67 22.90 16.35 36.00
CA GLY A 67 22.66 16.28 37.45
C GLY A 67 21.17 16.24 37.86
N THR A 68 20.21 16.47 36.94
CA THR A 68 18.79 16.43 37.25
C THR A 68 18.37 15.06 37.81
N ALA A 69 18.74 13.97 37.15
CA ALA A 69 18.43 12.61 37.60
C ALA A 69 19.03 12.29 38.96
N ARG A 70 20.24 12.77 39.22
CA ARG A 70 20.93 12.60 40.54
C ARG A 70 20.19 13.35 41.65
N THR A 71 19.71 14.56 41.36
CA THR A 71 18.93 15.37 42.31
C THR A 71 17.57 14.79 42.59
N ALA A 72 16.91 14.25 41.55
CA ALA A 72 15.60 13.60 41.66
C ALA A 72 15.68 12.16 42.20
N GLY A 73 16.87 11.56 42.25
CA GLY A 73 17.04 10.17 42.67
C GLY A 73 16.64 9.12 41.65
N ALA A 74 16.18 9.54 40.45
CA ALA A 74 15.79 8.66 39.35
C ALA A 74 15.87 9.37 38.00
N GLY A 75 16.12 8.63 36.92
CA GLY A 75 15.99 9.11 35.56
C GLY A 75 14.52 9.06 35.09
N ASP A 76 14.28 9.64 33.92
CA ASP A 76 12.95 9.58 33.29
C ASP A 76 12.58 8.15 32.93
N LYS A 77 11.31 7.81 33.11
CA LYS A 77 10.79 6.48 32.77
C LYS A 77 10.36 6.45 31.31
N LEU A 78 10.66 5.33 30.66
CA LEU A 78 10.11 5.04 29.34
C LEU A 78 8.57 5.07 29.39
N THR A 79 7.97 5.93 28.60
CA THR A 79 6.52 6.05 28.53
C THR A 79 6.03 5.51 27.19
N ASN A 80 5.14 4.51 27.26
CA ASN A 80 4.41 4.03 26.07
C ASN A 80 3.28 5.03 25.79
N GLY A 81 3.39 5.75 24.68
CA GLY A 81 2.42 6.79 24.30
C GLY A 81 1.18 6.27 23.60
N GLY A 82 1.18 5.02 23.21
CA GLY A 82 0.03 4.39 22.56
C GLY A 82 0.35 3.04 21.96
N LYS A 83 -0.67 2.21 21.88
CA LYS A 83 -0.65 0.90 21.23
C LYS A 83 -1.65 0.93 20.07
N VAL A 84 -1.21 0.59 18.88
CA VAL A 84 -2.07 0.40 17.72
C VAL A 84 -2.17 -1.10 17.46
N THR A 85 -3.39 -1.63 17.47
CA THR A 85 -3.66 -3.04 17.13
C THR A 85 -4.27 -3.09 15.75
N ILE A 86 -3.64 -3.82 14.85
CA ILE A 86 -4.10 -4.03 13.48
C ILE A 86 -4.68 -5.44 13.41
N ASN A 87 -5.98 -5.54 13.28
CA ASN A 87 -6.67 -6.83 13.16
C ASN A 87 -6.82 -7.19 11.69
N LEU A 88 -6.60 -8.46 11.35
CA LEU A 88 -6.97 -9.02 10.04
C LEU A 88 -8.47 -9.28 10.06
N ASN A 89 -9.25 -8.30 9.67
CA ASN A 89 -10.71 -8.33 9.74
C ASN A 89 -11.37 -8.23 8.34
N GLN A 90 -10.57 -8.26 7.29
CA GLN A 90 -11.04 -8.25 5.92
C GLN A 90 -10.70 -9.58 5.28
N ASP A 91 -11.71 -10.46 5.18
CA ASP A 91 -11.61 -11.73 4.50
C ASP A 91 -12.17 -11.57 3.09
N LYS A 92 -11.41 -11.97 2.09
CA LYS A 92 -11.75 -11.85 0.67
C LYS A 92 -11.56 -13.17 -0.05
N GLU A 93 -12.41 -13.37 -1.04
CA GLU A 93 -12.33 -14.49 -1.96
C GLU A 93 -12.42 -14.00 -3.41
N ILE A 94 -11.69 -14.66 -4.29
CA ILE A 94 -11.84 -14.54 -5.73
C ILE A 94 -11.99 -15.96 -6.24
N ILE A 95 -13.19 -16.31 -6.70
CA ILE A 95 -13.52 -17.63 -7.21
C ILE A 95 -13.97 -17.49 -8.65
N GLU A 96 -13.35 -18.22 -9.55
CA GLU A 96 -13.72 -18.26 -10.97
C GLU A 96 -13.90 -19.69 -11.45
N GLU A 97 -15.05 -19.97 -12.04
CA GLU A 97 -15.33 -21.24 -12.68
C GLU A 97 -14.92 -21.20 -14.16
N ILE A 98 -14.13 -22.18 -14.58
CA ILE A 98 -13.67 -22.34 -15.95
C ILE A 98 -14.32 -23.60 -16.54
N GLU A 99 -15.19 -23.43 -17.53
CA GLU A 99 -15.82 -24.57 -18.18
C GLU A 99 -14.85 -25.30 -19.12
N ALA A 100 -15.05 -26.61 -19.22
CA ALA A 100 -14.22 -27.49 -20.05
C ALA A 100 -14.14 -27.08 -21.53
N LYS A 101 -15.22 -26.51 -22.09
CA LYS A 101 -15.23 -26.03 -23.47
C LYS A 101 -14.35 -24.80 -23.67
N ASP A 102 -14.27 -23.91 -22.67
CA ASP A 102 -13.43 -22.71 -22.73
C ASP A 102 -11.95 -23.09 -22.66
N VAL A 103 -11.63 -24.10 -21.85
CA VAL A 103 -10.30 -24.72 -21.78
C VAL A 103 -9.90 -25.33 -23.13
N ALA A 104 -10.84 -25.97 -23.84
CA ALA A 104 -10.58 -26.57 -25.15
C ALA A 104 -10.32 -25.52 -26.25
N LEU A 105 -10.91 -24.33 -26.13
CA LEU A 105 -10.78 -23.23 -27.10
C LEU A 105 -9.46 -22.47 -26.94
N PHE A 106 -9.00 -22.25 -25.71
CA PHE A 106 -7.88 -21.35 -25.40
C PHE A 106 -6.62 -22.05 -24.89
N GLY A 107 -6.70 -23.36 -24.59
CA GLY A 107 -5.62 -24.11 -23.94
C GLY A 107 -5.51 -23.84 -22.43
N VAL A 108 -5.33 -24.92 -21.65
CA VAL A 108 -5.37 -24.86 -20.17
C VAL A 108 -4.33 -23.91 -19.59
N GLY A 109 -3.11 -23.95 -20.11
CA GLY A 109 -1.99 -23.17 -19.58
C GLY A 109 -2.17 -21.67 -19.76
N ASP A 110 -2.71 -21.23 -20.91
CA ASP A 110 -2.91 -19.82 -21.23
C ASP A 110 -4.02 -19.18 -20.40
N ILE A 111 -5.14 -19.89 -20.18
CA ILE A 111 -6.26 -19.39 -19.40
C ILE A 111 -5.83 -19.17 -17.95
N ILE A 112 -5.20 -20.17 -17.33
CA ILE A 112 -4.77 -20.09 -15.92
C ILE A 112 -3.77 -18.97 -15.73
N ALA A 113 -2.78 -18.84 -16.61
CA ALA A 113 -1.80 -17.76 -16.52
C ALA A 113 -2.46 -16.37 -16.61
N ARG A 114 -3.43 -16.19 -17.52
CA ARG A 114 -4.17 -14.93 -17.67
C ARG A 114 -5.05 -14.65 -16.46
N ARG A 115 -5.74 -15.68 -15.93
CA ARG A 115 -6.59 -15.52 -14.74
C ARG A 115 -5.75 -15.25 -13.50
N SER A 116 -4.63 -15.93 -13.33
CA SER A 116 -3.66 -15.67 -12.26
C SER A 116 -3.18 -14.21 -12.26
N ASN A 117 -2.82 -13.67 -13.42
CA ASN A 117 -2.46 -12.25 -13.53
C ASN A 117 -3.63 -11.34 -13.16
N ASN A 118 -4.85 -11.68 -13.59
CA ASN A 118 -6.03 -10.88 -13.26
C ASN A 118 -6.33 -10.91 -11.75
N HIS A 119 -6.24 -12.09 -11.10
CA HIS A 119 -6.39 -12.22 -9.64
C HIS A 119 -5.37 -11.37 -8.90
N GLY A 120 -4.10 -11.39 -9.33
CA GLY A 120 -3.05 -10.53 -8.79
C GLY A 120 -3.39 -9.04 -8.91
N LEU A 121 -3.81 -8.59 -10.09
CA LEU A 121 -4.20 -7.19 -10.31
C LEU A 121 -5.43 -6.78 -9.47
N ARG A 122 -6.40 -7.67 -9.31
CA ARG A 122 -7.58 -7.42 -8.46
C ARG A 122 -7.20 -7.31 -6.99
N MET A 123 -6.38 -8.22 -6.51
CA MET A 123 -5.87 -8.19 -5.13
C MET A 123 -5.05 -6.91 -4.87
N ILE A 124 -4.14 -6.53 -5.77
CA ILE A 124 -3.41 -5.25 -5.70
C ILE A 124 -4.37 -4.07 -5.57
N ALA A 125 -5.38 -4.05 -6.44
CA ALA A 125 -6.34 -2.95 -6.45
C ALA A 125 -7.15 -2.86 -5.15
N ASP A 126 -7.49 -3.99 -4.55
CA ASP A 126 -8.21 -4.06 -3.29
C ASP A 126 -7.34 -3.63 -2.10
N LEU A 127 -6.13 -4.18 -2.02
CA LEU A 127 -5.16 -3.85 -0.97
C LEU A 127 -4.77 -2.36 -1.00
N ASP A 128 -4.43 -1.81 -2.16
CA ASP A 128 -4.09 -0.40 -2.30
C ASP A 128 -5.27 0.49 -1.92
N ARG A 129 -6.49 0.16 -2.39
CA ARG A 129 -7.68 0.95 -2.04
C ARG A 129 -7.94 0.94 -0.54
N ALA A 130 -7.83 -0.22 0.09
CA ALA A 130 -7.99 -0.34 1.53
C ALA A 130 -6.93 0.46 2.30
N TYR A 131 -5.67 0.41 1.84
CA TYR A 131 -4.56 1.15 2.43
C TYR A 131 -4.78 2.66 2.37
N PHE A 132 -5.09 3.19 1.18
CA PHE A 132 -5.31 4.63 1.03
C PHE A 132 -6.60 5.10 1.69
N THR A 133 -7.65 4.27 1.74
CA THR A 133 -8.86 4.58 2.52
C THR A 133 -8.56 4.72 4.01
N ALA A 134 -7.73 3.84 4.57
CA ALA A 134 -7.31 3.91 5.96
C ALA A 134 -6.45 5.17 6.22
N LEU A 135 -5.50 5.49 5.33
CA LEU A 135 -4.70 6.71 5.41
C LEU A 135 -5.60 7.96 5.37
N GLU A 136 -6.52 8.04 4.42
CA GLU A 136 -7.45 9.17 4.29
C GLU A 136 -8.36 9.31 5.52
N GLY A 137 -8.78 8.18 6.11
CA GLY A 137 -9.59 8.17 7.33
C GLY A 137 -8.85 8.72 8.55
N ALA A 138 -7.57 8.44 8.66
CA ALA A 138 -6.71 8.91 9.76
C ALA A 138 -6.09 10.30 9.50
N ALA A 139 -6.05 10.75 8.24
CA ALA A 139 -5.37 11.97 7.85
C ALA A 139 -6.01 13.24 8.39
N THR A 140 -5.19 14.15 8.89
CA THR A 140 -5.62 15.52 9.21
C THR A 140 -5.72 16.33 7.92
N ALA A 141 -6.85 17.02 7.72
CA ALA A 141 -7.01 17.91 6.58
C ALA A 141 -6.11 19.15 6.72
N VAL A 142 -5.42 19.50 5.64
CA VAL A 142 -4.60 20.72 5.58
C VAL A 142 -5.42 21.86 5.02
N THR A 143 -5.39 23.01 5.71
CA THR A 143 -5.93 24.26 5.20
C THR A 143 -4.78 25.03 4.55
N LEU A 144 -4.89 25.29 3.27
CA LEU A 144 -3.88 26.07 2.55
C LEU A 144 -3.90 27.54 2.98
N PRO A 145 -2.73 28.19 3.01
CA PRO A 145 -2.68 29.64 3.21
C PRO A 145 -3.46 30.40 2.13
N THR A 146 -3.99 31.56 2.49
CA THR A 146 -4.75 32.41 1.54
C THR A 146 -3.88 32.81 0.35
N GLY A 147 -4.40 32.59 -0.87
CA GLY A 147 -3.71 32.95 -2.11
C GLY A 147 -2.81 31.85 -2.69
N VAL A 148 -2.65 30.71 -2.01
CA VAL A 148 -1.91 29.57 -2.53
C VAL A 148 -2.82 28.78 -3.48
N THR A 149 -2.56 28.92 -4.78
CA THR A 149 -3.32 28.25 -5.86
C THR A 149 -2.41 27.50 -6.84
N ALA A 150 -1.16 27.95 -7.00
CA ALA A 150 -0.19 27.28 -7.85
C ALA A 150 0.17 25.90 -7.29
N ILE A 151 0.29 24.89 -8.16
CA ILE A 151 0.47 23.49 -7.75
C ILE A 151 1.75 23.30 -6.94
N GLU A 152 2.84 23.97 -7.30
CA GLU A 152 4.12 23.94 -6.62
C GLU A 152 4.03 24.45 -5.19
N ASP A 153 3.31 25.56 -4.97
CA ASP A 153 3.10 26.14 -3.64
C ASP A 153 2.17 25.25 -2.80
N VAL A 154 1.15 24.65 -3.42
CA VAL A 154 0.25 23.70 -2.77
C VAL A 154 1.04 22.47 -2.28
N VAL A 155 1.88 21.90 -3.13
CA VAL A 155 2.70 20.74 -2.79
C VAL A 155 3.70 21.12 -1.69
N GLU A 156 4.35 22.28 -1.77
CA GLU A 156 5.27 22.77 -0.75
C GLU A 156 4.54 22.97 0.60
N ALA A 157 3.34 23.54 0.60
CA ALA A 157 2.53 23.67 1.82
C ALA A 157 2.18 22.30 2.44
N MET A 158 1.91 21.29 1.62
CA MET A 158 1.70 19.92 2.09
C MET A 158 2.96 19.33 2.72
N ILE A 159 4.14 19.53 2.13
CA ILE A 159 5.43 19.09 2.70
C ILE A 159 5.66 19.78 4.04
N GLN A 160 5.49 21.11 4.10
CA GLN A 160 5.69 21.88 5.33
C GLN A 160 4.74 21.45 6.45
N SER A 161 3.52 21.04 6.12
CA SER A 161 2.55 20.57 7.10
C SER A 161 2.97 19.32 7.86
N ILE A 162 3.92 18.53 7.30
CA ILE A 162 4.52 17.37 7.96
C ILE A 162 5.86 17.73 8.58
N SER A 163 6.72 18.43 7.83
CA SER A 163 8.08 18.74 8.32
C SER A 163 8.09 19.56 9.61
N THR A 164 7.04 20.34 9.86
CA THR A 164 6.90 21.17 11.06
C THR A 164 6.13 20.52 12.20
N VAL A 165 5.76 19.25 12.09
CA VAL A 165 5.04 18.55 13.16
C VAL A 165 5.97 18.40 14.37
N THR A 166 5.53 18.93 15.51
CA THR A 166 6.21 18.76 16.80
C THR A 166 5.20 18.27 17.82
N ASN A 167 5.45 17.11 18.41
CA ASN A 167 4.64 16.50 19.45
C ASN A 167 5.50 15.58 20.34
N ASN A 168 4.87 14.81 21.23
CA ASN A 168 5.57 13.91 22.14
C ASN A 168 6.38 12.80 21.46
N TYR A 169 6.16 12.56 20.17
CA TYR A 169 6.79 11.47 19.41
C TYR A 169 7.77 11.96 18.35
N VAL A 170 7.59 13.17 17.88
CA VAL A 170 8.32 13.71 16.72
C VAL A 170 8.66 15.17 16.98
N ASP A 171 9.88 15.55 16.66
CA ASP A 171 10.36 16.93 16.72
C ASP A 171 10.88 17.36 15.32
N GLY A 172 9.90 17.55 14.40
CA GLY A 172 10.18 17.80 13.00
C GLY A 172 10.44 16.52 12.20
N VAL A 173 10.23 16.58 10.90
CA VAL A 173 10.45 15.46 9.96
C VAL A 173 11.31 15.92 8.80
N ASP A 174 12.38 15.20 8.51
CA ASP A 174 13.24 15.46 7.37
C ASP A 174 12.51 15.19 6.05
N ARG A 175 12.75 16.02 5.04
CA ARG A 175 12.09 15.91 3.72
C ARG A 175 12.28 14.55 3.04
N GLU A 176 13.43 13.93 3.22
CA GLU A 176 13.76 12.62 2.64
C GLU A 176 12.84 11.49 3.15
N MET A 177 12.30 11.66 4.36
CA MET A 177 11.37 10.71 4.95
C MET A 177 9.92 10.92 4.50
N ILE A 178 9.60 12.08 3.92
CA ILE A 178 8.27 12.44 3.48
C ILE A 178 7.97 11.79 2.13
N VAL A 179 6.75 11.35 1.97
CA VAL A 179 6.21 10.79 0.74
C VAL A 179 4.91 11.50 0.39
N LEU A 180 4.78 11.84 -0.87
CA LEU A 180 3.56 12.40 -1.43
C LEU A 180 2.89 11.38 -2.37
N THR A 181 1.60 11.21 -2.21
CA THR A 181 0.78 10.51 -3.20
C THR A 181 -0.25 11.48 -3.76
N LEU A 182 -0.29 11.60 -5.07
CA LEU A 182 -1.14 12.51 -5.80
C LEU A 182 -2.14 11.73 -6.66
N ASN A 183 -3.37 12.21 -6.72
CA ASN A 183 -4.30 11.68 -7.72
C ASN A 183 -3.85 12.09 -9.13
N PRO A 184 -4.35 11.45 -10.21
CA PRO A 184 -3.90 11.72 -11.58
C PRO A 184 -4.05 13.19 -11.99
N THR A 185 -5.08 13.88 -11.48
CA THR A 185 -5.31 15.30 -11.80
C THR A 185 -4.23 16.18 -11.16
N ALA A 186 -3.91 15.96 -9.89
CA ALA A 186 -2.87 16.71 -9.19
C ALA A 186 -1.48 16.40 -9.75
N TYR A 187 -1.21 15.11 -10.01
CA TYR A 187 0.04 14.67 -10.61
C TYR A 187 0.25 15.28 -11.99
N GLY A 188 -0.77 15.29 -12.86
CA GLY A 188 -0.69 15.92 -14.17
C GLY A 188 -0.44 17.43 -14.12
N LYS A 189 -1.05 18.15 -13.15
CA LYS A 189 -0.75 19.58 -12.96
C LYS A 189 0.70 19.80 -12.50
N LEU A 190 1.20 18.97 -11.58
CA LEU A 190 2.59 19.05 -11.09
C LEU A 190 3.57 18.75 -12.21
N ARG A 191 3.34 17.70 -13.01
CA ARG A 191 4.15 17.34 -14.16
C ARG A 191 4.21 18.49 -15.17
N ASN A 192 3.06 19.03 -15.56
CA ASN A 192 3.00 20.18 -16.49
C ASN A 192 3.74 21.42 -15.97
N HIS A 193 3.81 21.62 -14.66
CA HIS A 193 4.61 22.68 -14.06
C HIS A 193 6.11 22.40 -14.25
N ILE A 194 6.55 21.19 -13.95
CA ILE A 194 7.96 20.79 -14.07
C ILE A 194 8.41 20.85 -15.53
N ASP A 195 7.61 20.37 -16.47
CA ASP A 195 7.91 20.39 -17.89
C ASP A 195 8.12 21.82 -18.42
N LYS A 196 7.37 22.80 -17.88
CA LYS A 196 7.56 24.21 -18.23
C LYS A 196 8.88 24.78 -17.70
N VAL A 197 9.36 24.27 -16.57
CA VAL A 197 10.60 24.73 -15.93
C VAL A 197 11.82 24.01 -16.51
N LEU A 198 11.67 22.75 -16.93
CA LEU A 198 12.75 21.87 -17.40
C LEU A 198 12.96 21.89 -18.93
N VAL A 199 12.46 22.87 -19.67
CA VAL A 199 12.67 23.00 -21.14
C VAL A 199 14.16 22.94 -21.58
N VAL A 200 15.10 22.73 -20.68
CA VAL A 200 16.55 22.83 -20.93
C VAL A 200 17.34 21.54 -20.69
N ASN A 201 16.79 20.45 -20.22
CA ASN A 201 17.59 19.24 -19.94
C ASN A 201 17.06 17.99 -20.66
N ASP A 202 17.90 17.58 -21.59
CA ASP A 202 17.91 16.38 -22.43
C ASP A 202 18.05 15.09 -21.59
N ALA A 203 17.01 14.73 -20.82
CA ALA A 203 16.94 13.44 -20.15
C ALA A 203 15.55 12.84 -20.37
N GLY A 204 15.50 11.84 -21.24
CA GLY A 204 14.28 11.15 -21.67
C GLY A 204 13.59 10.27 -20.63
N GLU A 205 13.57 10.66 -19.37
CA GLU A 205 12.77 10.03 -18.33
C GLU A 205 11.73 11.03 -17.82
N GLU A 206 10.53 10.87 -18.33
CA GLU A 206 9.38 11.76 -18.12
C GLU A 206 8.63 11.51 -16.79
N GLU A 207 9.17 10.81 -15.83
CA GLU A 207 8.48 10.50 -14.57
C GLU A 207 8.94 11.42 -13.42
N VAL A 208 7.98 12.14 -12.81
CA VAL A 208 8.24 12.95 -11.63
C VAL A 208 8.38 12.03 -10.42
N ALA A 209 9.56 11.49 -10.23
CA ALA A 209 9.86 10.63 -9.08
C ALA A 209 10.14 11.42 -7.80
N MET A 210 10.63 12.65 -7.91
CA MET A 210 10.96 13.53 -6.78
C MET A 210 10.59 14.98 -7.08
N PHE A 211 10.07 15.67 -6.06
CA PHE A 211 9.81 17.11 -6.10
C PHE A 211 10.27 17.74 -4.80
N HIS A 212 11.12 18.77 -4.86
CA HIS A 212 11.72 19.47 -3.72
C HIS A 212 12.37 18.53 -2.67
N GLY A 213 12.98 17.42 -3.13
CA GLY A 213 13.62 16.43 -2.25
C GLY A 213 12.66 15.38 -1.66
N VAL A 214 11.39 15.40 -2.02
CA VAL A 214 10.35 14.49 -1.55
C VAL A 214 9.96 13.52 -2.67
N ARG A 215 9.76 12.25 -2.34
CA ARG A 215 9.28 11.25 -3.30
C ARG A 215 7.80 11.44 -3.60
N VAL A 216 7.46 11.37 -4.88
CA VAL A 216 6.10 11.58 -5.39
C VAL A 216 5.64 10.33 -6.12
N PHE A 217 4.42 9.88 -5.80
CA PHE A 217 3.77 8.76 -6.48
C PHE A 217 2.42 9.19 -7.04
N GLU A 218 2.14 8.85 -8.30
CA GLU A 218 0.81 8.94 -8.85
C GLU A 218 -0.05 7.80 -8.32
N ASN A 219 -1.24 8.10 -7.80
CA ASN A 219 -2.15 7.10 -7.27
C ASN A 219 -3.58 7.28 -7.78
N THR A 220 -4.07 6.28 -8.51
CA THR A 220 -5.43 6.25 -9.05
C THR A 220 -6.47 5.74 -8.05
N ARG A 221 -6.03 5.24 -6.89
CA ARG A 221 -6.89 4.56 -5.91
C ARG A 221 -7.18 5.39 -4.65
N GLN A 222 -6.68 6.61 -4.60
CA GLN A 222 -7.02 7.58 -3.56
C GLN A 222 -8.13 8.53 -4.02
N THR A 223 -8.91 9.06 -3.07
CA THR A 223 -9.97 10.05 -3.35
C THR A 223 -9.49 11.47 -3.17
N SER A 224 -8.61 11.71 -2.20
CA SER A 224 -8.00 13.02 -1.95
C SER A 224 -7.08 13.44 -3.08
N ALA A 225 -6.98 14.74 -3.32
CA ALA A 225 -6.07 15.27 -4.34
C ALA A 225 -4.61 14.98 -4.01
N ILE A 226 -4.21 15.21 -2.76
CA ILE A 226 -2.85 14.97 -2.27
C ILE A 226 -2.94 14.34 -0.89
N ILE A 227 -2.16 13.29 -0.66
CA ILE A 227 -1.87 12.76 0.66
C ILE A 227 -0.37 12.89 0.88
N ALA A 228 0.00 13.54 1.98
CA ALA A 228 1.36 13.64 2.44
C ALA A 228 1.52 12.74 3.68
N THR A 229 2.56 11.95 3.72
CA THR A 229 2.85 11.02 4.81
C THR A 229 4.34 10.74 4.90
N ILE A 230 4.75 9.88 5.81
CA ILE A 230 6.12 9.35 5.88
C ILE A 230 6.15 7.88 5.46
N PHE A 231 7.33 7.40 5.08
CA PHE A 231 7.54 5.97 4.91
C PHE A 231 7.22 5.24 6.21
N GLY A 232 6.46 4.15 6.12
CA GLY A 232 6.11 3.34 7.29
C GLY A 232 5.01 3.91 8.20
N SER A 233 4.29 4.94 7.78
CA SER A 233 3.19 5.55 8.56
C SER A 233 2.02 4.61 8.82
N ALA A 234 1.80 3.64 7.96
CA ALA A 234 0.77 2.64 8.08
C ALA A 234 1.31 1.25 7.76
N ALA A 235 0.73 0.22 8.35
CA ALA A 235 1.03 -1.18 8.10
C ALA A 235 -0.20 -1.91 7.58
N GLN A 236 0.04 -2.86 6.70
CA GLN A 236 -0.98 -3.69 6.10
C GLN A 236 -0.50 -5.14 6.07
N PRO A 237 -0.69 -5.90 7.18
CA PRO A 237 -0.46 -7.32 7.18
C PRO A 237 -1.45 -8.01 6.24
N VAL A 238 -0.95 -8.93 5.44
CA VAL A 238 -1.71 -9.71 4.46
C VAL A 238 -1.37 -11.17 4.63
N LEU A 239 -2.40 -12.00 4.78
CA LEU A 239 -2.30 -13.44 4.79
C LEU A 239 -2.99 -13.97 3.55
N VAL A 240 -2.26 -14.65 2.70
CA VAL A 240 -2.85 -15.41 1.59
C VAL A 240 -3.07 -16.84 2.09
N ASN A 241 -4.34 -17.21 2.24
CA ASN A 241 -4.71 -18.48 2.86
C ASN A 241 -4.56 -19.64 1.87
N GLU A 242 -5.06 -19.47 0.65
CA GLU A 242 -5.06 -20.55 -0.32
C GLU A 242 -5.16 -20.00 -1.74
N TYR A 243 -4.46 -20.63 -2.66
CA TYR A 243 -4.67 -20.51 -4.10
C TYR A 243 -4.78 -21.94 -4.66
N ALA A 244 -6.00 -22.35 -4.98
CA ALA A 244 -6.33 -23.74 -5.33
C ALA A 244 -7.09 -23.82 -6.65
N ASP A 245 -7.06 -25.01 -7.24
CA ASP A 245 -7.91 -25.44 -8.35
C ASP A 245 -8.71 -26.67 -7.89
N GLU A 246 -10.01 -26.52 -7.80
CA GLU A 246 -10.91 -27.60 -7.43
C GLU A 246 -11.96 -27.87 -8.51
N LYS A 247 -12.34 -29.13 -8.66
CA LYS A 247 -13.42 -29.51 -9.54
C LYS A 247 -14.76 -29.13 -8.92
N VAL A 248 -15.54 -28.34 -9.64
CA VAL A 248 -16.90 -28.00 -9.21
C VAL A 248 -17.78 -29.25 -9.14
N ASN A 249 -18.44 -29.47 -8.00
CA ASN A 249 -19.27 -30.65 -7.78
C ASN A 249 -20.44 -30.69 -8.76
N LEU A 250 -20.69 -31.84 -9.38
CA LEU A 250 -21.72 -32.08 -10.39
C LEU A 250 -21.60 -31.24 -11.68
N SER A 251 -20.46 -30.59 -11.90
CA SER A 251 -20.15 -29.81 -13.09
C SER A 251 -18.94 -30.37 -13.85
N ASN A 252 -18.77 -29.96 -15.09
CA ASN A 252 -17.58 -30.21 -15.88
C ASN A 252 -16.60 -29.01 -15.84
N ALA A 253 -16.79 -28.11 -14.89
CA ALA A 253 -15.96 -26.92 -14.65
C ALA A 253 -14.95 -27.15 -13.55
N HIS A 254 -13.86 -26.37 -13.58
CA HIS A 254 -12.89 -26.22 -12.50
C HIS A 254 -13.02 -24.82 -11.91
N ALA A 255 -12.98 -24.71 -10.58
CA ALA A 255 -12.91 -23.44 -9.88
C ALA A 255 -11.46 -23.11 -9.54
N VAL A 256 -11.00 -21.93 -9.93
CA VAL A 256 -9.73 -21.37 -9.48
C VAL A 256 -10.03 -20.39 -8.36
N GLU A 257 -9.46 -20.66 -7.18
CA GLU A 257 -9.84 -20.00 -5.94
C GLU A 257 -8.64 -19.31 -5.30
N LEU A 258 -8.83 -18.05 -4.90
CA LEU A 258 -7.87 -17.27 -4.12
C LEU A 258 -8.56 -16.74 -2.88
N PHE A 259 -8.11 -17.18 -1.71
CA PHE A 259 -8.56 -16.66 -0.42
C PHE A 259 -7.44 -15.87 0.24
N TYR A 260 -7.75 -14.65 0.68
CA TYR A 260 -6.81 -13.82 1.40
C TYR A 260 -7.49 -12.98 2.47
N SER A 261 -6.75 -12.74 3.54
CA SER A 261 -7.19 -11.90 4.65
C SER A 261 -6.19 -10.78 4.87
N TYR A 262 -6.68 -9.60 5.18
CA TYR A 262 -5.80 -8.47 5.47
C TYR A 262 -6.38 -7.56 6.55
N GLY A 263 -5.52 -6.76 7.14
CA GLY A 263 -5.87 -5.65 7.98
C GLY A 263 -5.08 -4.41 7.57
N THR A 264 -5.61 -3.24 7.84
CA THR A 264 -4.88 -1.99 7.60
C THR A 264 -4.98 -1.09 8.82
N GLY A 265 -3.84 -0.62 9.29
CA GLY A 265 -3.78 0.27 10.44
C GLY A 265 -2.76 1.39 10.26
N VAL A 266 -3.14 2.60 10.64
CA VAL A 266 -2.25 3.75 10.62
C VAL A 266 -1.52 3.83 11.96
N VAL A 267 -0.19 3.72 11.91
CA VAL A 267 0.70 3.71 13.09
C VAL A 267 0.97 5.13 13.57
N THR A 268 1.15 6.05 12.64
CA THR A 268 1.50 7.46 12.93
C THR A 268 0.49 8.43 12.31
N PRO A 269 -0.75 8.51 12.85
CA PRO A 269 -1.81 9.34 12.27
C PRO A 269 -1.51 10.84 12.31
N ASP A 270 -0.68 11.30 13.22
CA ASP A 270 -0.20 12.69 13.33
C ASP A 270 0.66 13.11 12.12
N LEU A 271 1.32 12.16 11.47
CA LEU A 271 2.17 12.37 10.30
C LEU A 271 1.46 12.05 8.98
N VAL A 272 0.15 11.94 9.00
CA VAL A 272 -0.65 11.77 7.77
C VAL A 272 -1.51 13.01 7.56
N LYS A 273 -1.29 13.69 6.44
CA LYS A 273 -2.00 14.91 6.06
C LYS A 273 -2.68 14.73 4.71
N LYS A 274 -3.85 15.32 4.53
CA LYS A 274 -4.56 15.28 3.25
C LYS A 274 -5.05 16.64 2.80
N LEU A 275 -5.05 16.82 1.49
CA LEU A 275 -5.77 17.87 0.80
C LEU A 275 -6.86 17.21 -0.06
N ALA A 276 -8.11 17.43 0.27
CA ALA A 276 -9.22 16.75 -0.39
C ALA A 276 -9.35 17.16 -1.87
N THR A 277 -9.26 18.47 -2.14
CA THR A 277 -9.39 19.04 -3.49
C THR A 277 -8.33 20.09 -3.72
N LEU A 278 -7.86 20.19 -4.97
CA LEU A 278 -6.97 21.29 -5.35
C LEU A 278 -7.75 22.62 -5.36
N PRO A 279 -7.10 23.72 -5.04
CA PRO A 279 -7.69 25.05 -5.23
C PRO A 279 -7.99 25.28 -6.72
N ALA A 280 -9.01 26.11 -6.97
CA ALA A 280 -9.46 26.45 -8.32
C ALA A 280 -8.49 27.38 -9.05
#